data_3aee40e73db1d5429bb69ab13f548b04
#
_entry.id   3aee40e73db1d5429bb69ab13f548b04
#
_cell.length_a   1.000
_cell.length_b   1.000
_cell.length_c   1.000
_cell.angle_alpha   90.00
_cell.angle_beta   90.00
_cell.angle_gamma   90.00
#
_symmetry.space_group_name_H-M   'P 1'
#
loop_
_entity.id
_entity.type
_entity.pdbx_description
1 polymer ?
#
loop_
_entity_poly.entity_id
_entity_poly.type
_entity_poly.pdbx_seq_one_letter_code
_entity_poly.pdbx_strand_id
1 'polypeptide(L)'
;MANTEYLSNFGPHKLGAPEVLIAEKDKLLRLMMAKLLQVSGYRVRTCGDGRQALELIARQSFDLVIADLMLAGADGMQVLKFVKKNQPRAKVILVTDTPSSETLLEAKYEGAYSYLRKPLQLRQFLLILKDAIEHSRLRDSCQYQQATEVGVGNAERGV
;
A
#
# COMPACT_ATOMS: atom_id res chain seq x y z
N MET A 1 -8.56 13.56 21.33
CA MET A 1 -9.12 12.22 21.57
C MET A 1 -9.60 11.68 20.24
N ALA A 2 -8.90 10.75 19.67
CA ALA A 2 -9.29 10.13 18.41
C ALA A 2 -10.50 9.22 18.68
N ASN A 3 -11.54 9.42 17.88
CA ASN A 3 -12.81 8.73 18.00
C ASN A 3 -12.64 7.23 17.75
N THR A 4 -12.70 6.43 18.80
CA THR A 4 -12.58 4.97 18.80
C THR A 4 -13.77 4.30 18.08
N GLU A 5 -14.83 5.03 17.78
CA GLU A 5 -16.04 4.51 17.14
C GLU A 5 -15.87 4.25 15.62
N TYR A 6 -14.83 4.83 14.99
CA TYR A 6 -14.61 4.62 13.55
C TYR A 6 -14.00 3.25 13.20
N LEU A 7 -13.46 2.55 14.20
CA LEU A 7 -12.78 1.27 14.01
C LEU A 7 -13.70 0.04 14.13
N SER A 8 -14.94 0.23 14.60
CA SER A 8 -15.89 -0.87 14.83
C SER A 8 -16.69 -1.30 13.61
N ASN A 9 -16.63 -0.55 12.50
CA ASN A 9 -17.40 -0.84 11.29
C ASN A 9 -16.65 -1.62 10.20
N PHE A 10 -15.40 -2.02 10.46
CA PHE A 10 -14.65 -2.88 9.56
C PHE A 10 -14.67 -4.30 10.10
N GLY A 11 -15.29 -5.21 9.34
CA GLY A 11 -15.42 -6.62 9.69
C GLY A 11 -14.09 -7.31 10.07
N PRO A 12 -14.10 -8.56 10.57
CA PRO A 12 -13.05 -9.23 11.33
C PRO A 12 -11.73 -9.51 10.59
N HIS A 13 -11.44 -8.86 9.47
CA HIS A 13 -10.35 -9.20 8.57
C HIS A 13 -9.23 -8.16 8.61
N LYS A 14 -8.17 -8.48 9.26
CA LYS A 14 -6.97 -7.73 9.67
C LYS A 14 -7.20 -6.80 10.86
N LEU A 15 -7.41 -7.39 12.02
CA LEU A 15 -7.30 -6.77 13.35
C LEU A 15 -5.84 -6.34 13.65
N GLY A 16 -5.32 -5.36 12.91
CA GLY A 16 -3.98 -4.82 13.14
C GLY A 16 -3.79 -3.48 12.44
N ALA A 17 -2.83 -2.70 12.93
CA ALA A 17 -2.41 -1.49 12.24
C ALA A 17 -1.95 -1.84 10.81
N PRO A 18 -2.25 -1.00 9.79
CA PRO A 18 -1.77 -1.24 8.43
C PRO A 18 -0.26 -1.29 8.35
N GLU A 19 0.25 -2.23 7.57
CA GLU A 19 1.67 -2.42 7.30
C GLU A 19 2.09 -1.59 6.07
N VAL A 20 3.02 -0.68 6.24
CA VAL A 20 3.51 0.23 5.20
C VAL A 20 5.00 0.06 5.02
N LEU A 21 5.44 -0.10 3.77
CA LEU A 21 6.85 -0.05 3.39
C LEU A 21 7.16 1.31 2.74
N ILE A 22 8.22 1.95 3.18
CA ILE A 22 8.80 3.15 2.56
C ILE A 22 10.18 2.81 2.01
N ALA A 23 10.31 2.83 0.70
CA ALA A 23 11.57 2.71 -0.02
C ALA A 23 11.97 4.08 -0.58
N GLU A 24 12.86 4.78 0.10
CA GLU A 24 13.26 6.15 -0.19
C GLU A 24 14.78 6.32 0.01
N LYS A 25 15.47 6.82 -1.02
CA LYS A 25 16.93 7.03 -0.99
C LYS A 25 17.35 8.14 -0.04
N ASP A 26 16.59 9.23 0.02
CA ASP A 26 16.86 10.33 0.94
C ASP A 26 16.54 9.94 2.37
N LYS A 27 17.57 9.87 3.20
CA LYS A 27 17.47 9.45 4.61
C LYS A 27 16.55 10.36 5.42
N LEU A 28 16.64 11.68 5.21
CA LEU A 28 15.83 12.63 5.97
C LEU A 28 14.36 12.51 5.61
N LEU A 29 14.06 12.53 4.32
CA LEU A 29 12.69 12.36 3.83
C LEU A 29 12.10 11.02 4.29
N ARG A 30 12.87 9.93 4.18
CA ARG A 30 12.48 8.60 4.65
C ARG A 30 12.10 8.59 6.13
N LEU A 31 12.92 9.20 6.99
CA LEU A 31 12.66 9.29 8.43
C LEU A 31 11.45 10.16 8.75
N MET A 32 11.30 11.29 8.05
CA MET A 32 10.14 12.18 8.23
C MET A 32 8.84 11.48 7.85
N MET A 33 8.80 10.81 6.71
CA MET A 33 7.65 10.02 6.26
C MET A 33 7.32 8.90 7.26
N ALA A 34 8.34 8.15 7.70
CA ALA A 34 8.16 7.07 8.65
C ALA A 34 7.57 7.57 9.98
N LYS A 35 8.11 8.66 10.52
CA LYS A 35 7.60 9.25 11.76
C LYS A 35 6.15 9.71 11.63
N LEU A 36 5.83 10.38 10.53
CA LEU A 36 4.48 10.85 10.24
C LEU A 36 3.48 9.69 10.21
N LEU A 37 3.82 8.61 9.52
CA LEU A 37 2.94 7.45 9.41
C LEU A 37 2.83 6.70 10.75
N GLN A 38 3.91 6.58 11.50
CA GLN A 38 3.88 5.95 12.83
C GLN A 38 2.97 6.69 13.81
N VAL A 39 3.04 8.03 13.85
CA VAL A 39 2.12 8.81 14.71
C VAL A 39 0.67 8.77 14.23
N SER A 40 0.46 8.45 12.96
CA SER A 40 -0.87 8.21 12.37
C SER A 40 -1.40 6.79 12.61
N GLY A 41 -0.66 5.94 13.34
CA GLY A 41 -1.10 4.60 13.72
C GLY A 41 -0.72 3.48 12.76
N TYR A 42 0.16 3.71 11.80
CA TYR A 42 0.63 2.71 10.85
C TYR A 42 1.88 1.99 11.37
N ARG A 43 2.02 0.70 11.03
CA ARG A 43 3.29 -0.02 11.18
C ARG A 43 4.16 0.25 9.97
N VAL A 44 5.35 0.77 10.20
CA VAL A 44 6.22 1.24 9.11
C VAL A 44 7.53 0.47 9.09
N ARG A 45 7.87 -0.06 7.91
CA ARG A 45 9.20 -0.53 7.56
C ARG A 45 9.82 0.44 6.58
N THR A 46 11.12 0.63 6.66
CA THR A 46 11.84 1.54 5.75
C THR A 46 13.07 0.88 5.17
N CYS A 47 13.43 1.26 3.97
CA CYS A 47 14.70 0.91 3.34
C CYS A 47 15.19 2.03 2.43
N GLY A 48 16.48 2.03 2.12
CA GLY A 48 17.14 3.09 1.34
C GLY A 48 17.38 2.73 -0.12
N ASP A 49 17.17 1.49 -0.53
CA ASP A 49 17.36 1.02 -1.89
C ASP A 49 16.30 -0.01 -2.32
N GLY A 50 16.22 -0.24 -3.62
CA GLY A 50 15.21 -1.12 -4.18
C GLY A 50 15.46 -2.60 -3.94
N ARG A 51 16.70 -3.04 -3.80
CA ARG A 51 17.01 -4.44 -3.49
C ARG A 51 16.49 -4.82 -2.10
N GLN A 52 16.73 -3.97 -1.12
CA GLN A 52 16.18 -4.14 0.23
C GLN A 52 14.64 -4.13 0.21
N ALA A 53 14.04 -3.27 -0.62
CA ALA A 53 12.59 -3.27 -0.79
C ALA A 53 12.07 -4.62 -1.30
N LEU A 54 12.68 -5.19 -2.34
CA LEU A 54 12.29 -6.51 -2.87
C LEU A 54 12.44 -7.62 -1.82
N GLU A 55 13.51 -7.59 -1.04
CA GLU A 55 13.73 -8.57 0.04
C GLU A 55 12.65 -8.48 1.13
N LEU A 56 12.27 -7.27 1.55
CA LEU A 56 11.22 -7.05 2.53
C LEU A 56 9.85 -7.51 1.99
N ILE A 57 9.54 -7.19 0.73
CA ILE A 57 8.27 -7.60 0.08
C ILE A 57 8.20 -9.14 -0.06
N ALA A 58 9.34 -9.80 -0.29
CA ALA A 58 9.39 -11.27 -0.36
C ALA A 58 9.15 -11.96 1.00
N ARG A 59 9.41 -11.27 2.12
CA ARG A 59 9.37 -11.85 3.47
C ARG A 59 8.11 -11.52 4.26
N GLN A 60 7.47 -10.38 3.99
CA GLN A 60 6.25 -9.97 4.71
C GLN A 60 5.26 -9.26 3.79
N SER A 61 3.99 -9.31 4.16
CA SER A 61 2.92 -8.63 3.43
C SER A 61 2.79 -7.18 3.86
N PHE A 62 2.49 -6.31 2.90
CA PHE A 62 2.21 -4.90 3.12
C PHE A 62 0.81 -4.54 2.60
N ASP A 63 0.18 -3.56 3.22
CA ASP A 63 -1.04 -2.93 2.71
C ASP A 63 -0.70 -1.85 1.69
N LEU A 64 0.42 -1.16 1.91
CA LEU A 64 0.90 -0.07 1.06
C LEU A 64 2.42 -0.09 0.94
N VAL A 65 2.90 0.14 -0.27
CA VAL A 65 4.32 0.39 -0.57
C VAL A 65 4.45 1.78 -1.17
N ILE A 66 5.30 2.61 -0.58
CA ILE A 66 5.69 3.92 -1.11
C ILE A 66 7.12 3.78 -1.60
N ALA A 67 7.35 4.01 -2.88
CA ALA A 67 8.66 3.81 -3.48
C ALA A 67 9.11 5.02 -4.28
N ASP A 68 10.32 5.51 -4.00
CA ASP A 68 11.02 6.44 -4.88
C ASP A 68 11.28 5.76 -6.23
N LEU A 69 10.97 6.45 -7.32
CA LEU A 69 11.24 5.94 -8.67
C LEU A 69 12.75 5.72 -8.90
N MET A 70 13.58 6.57 -8.33
CA MET A 70 15.05 6.58 -8.51
C MET A 70 15.77 5.90 -7.34
N LEU A 71 15.54 4.60 -7.16
CA LEU A 71 16.27 3.78 -6.18
C LEU A 71 17.46 3.07 -6.82
N ALA A 72 18.50 2.81 -6.01
CA ALA A 72 19.61 1.97 -6.42
C ALA A 72 19.27 0.47 -6.31
N GLY A 73 19.93 -0.36 -7.08
CA GLY A 73 19.77 -1.82 -7.06
C GLY A 73 18.55 -2.32 -7.82
N ALA A 74 17.36 -1.81 -7.52
CA ALA A 74 16.13 -1.95 -8.28
C ALA A 74 15.39 -0.62 -8.20
N ASP A 75 14.91 -0.08 -9.32
CA ASP A 75 14.17 1.17 -9.33
C ASP A 75 12.73 1.00 -8.83
N GLY A 76 12.03 2.13 -8.61
CA GLY A 76 10.65 2.10 -8.10
C GLY A 76 9.67 1.40 -9.04
N MET A 77 9.91 1.40 -10.35
CA MET A 77 9.09 0.67 -11.32
C MET A 77 9.26 -0.83 -11.19
N GLN A 78 10.49 -1.30 -10.98
CA GLN A 78 10.77 -2.72 -10.69
C GLN A 78 10.14 -3.15 -9.36
N VAL A 79 10.18 -2.28 -8.34
CA VAL A 79 9.48 -2.53 -7.06
C VAL A 79 7.98 -2.65 -7.28
N LEU A 80 7.35 -1.75 -8.04
CA LEU A 80 5.94 -1.80 -8.40
C LEU A 80 5.57 -3.14 -9.06
N LYS A 81 6.30 -3.53 -10.10
CA LYS A 81 6.07 -4.79 -10.83
C LYS A 81 6.18 -6.00 -9.90
N PHE A 82 7.16 -6.00 -9.02
CA PHE A 82 7.36 -7.08 -8.05
C PHE A 82 6.22 -7.16 -7.02
N VAL A 83 5.76 -6.03 -6.50
CA VAL A 83 4.60 -5.98 -5.60
C VAL A 83 3.36 -6.52 -6.30
N LYS A 84 3.07 -6.08 -7.53
CA LYS A 84 1.88 -6.52 -8.26
C LYS A 84 1.87 -8.00 -8.55
N LYS A 85 3.04 -8.60 -8.79
CA LYS A 85 3.19 -10.04 -9.00
C LYS A 85 3.01 -10.85 -7.71
N ASN A 86 3.59 -10.40 -6.59
CA ASN A 86 3.68 -11.18 -5.36
C ASN A 86 2.63 -10.82 -4.31
N GLN A 87 2.18 -9.57 -4.30
CA GLN A 87 1.20 -9.02 -3.36
C GLN A 87 0.16 -8.16 -4.10
N PRO A 88 -0.69 -8.73 -4.98
CA PRO A 88 -1.55 -7.97 -5.88
C PRO A 88 -2.57 -7.06 -5.18
N ARG A 89 -2.83 -7.30 -3.89
CA ARG A 89 -3.72 -6.44 -3.07
C ARG A 89 -3.02 -5.21 -2.52
N ALA A 90 -1.71 -5.27 -2.31
CA ALA A 90 -0.93 -4.14 -1.85
C ALA A 90 -1.02 -2.98 -2.85
N LYS A 91 -1.24 -1.78 -2.34
CA LYS A 91 -1.22 -0.57 -3.17
C LYS A 91 0.21 -0.06 -3.26
N VAL A 92 0.54 0.55 -4.39
CA VAL A 92 1.86 1.15 -4.60
C VAL A 92 1.70 2.61 -4.99
N ILE A 93 2.35 3.48 -4.24
CA ILE A 93 2.50 4.90 -4.55
C ILE A 93 3.95 5.12 -4.99
N LEU A 94 4.14 5.55 -6.22
CA LEU A 94 5.45 5.98 -6.71
C LEU A 94 5.65 7.46 -6.43
N VAL A 95 6.84 7.81 -5.97
CA VAL A 95 7.26 9.21 -5.75
C VAL A 95 8.52 9.52 -6.55
N THR A 96 8.63 10.73 -7.08
CA THR A 96 9.80 11.13 -7.89
C THR A 96 10.00 12.64 -7.89
N ASP A 97 11.24 13.07 -7.94
CA ASP A 97 11.65 14.46 -8.19
C ASP A 97 11.80 14.76 -9.70
N THR A 98 11.83 13.72 -10.54
CA THR A 98 11.98 13.84 -12.00
C THR A 98 10.80 13.18 -12.75
N PRO A 99 9.56 13.69 -12.62
CA PRO A 99 8.43 13.10 -13.31
C PRO A 99 8.52 13.28 -14.82
N SER A 100 8.07 12.27 -15.55
CA SER A 100 7.91 12.34 -17.02
C SER A 100 6.58 11.72 -17.44
N SER A 101 6.08 12.09 -18.62
CA SER A 101 4.87 11.50 -19.20
C SER A 101 5.05 10.00 -19.44
N GLU A 102 6.24 9.59 -19.84
CA GLU A 102 6.60 8.20 -20.11
C GLU A 102 6.52 7.34 -18.84
N THR A 103 7.20 7.75 -17.76
CA THR A 103 7.17 7.02 -16.50
C THR A 103 5.79 7.05 -15.83
N LEU A 104 5.03 8.13 -15.99
CA LEU A 104 3.66 8.21 -15.53
C LEU A 104 2.75 7.19 -16.24
N LEU A 105 2.85 7.09 -17.56
CA LEU A 105 2.06 6.14 -18.35
C LEU A 105 2.44 4.70 -18.02
N GLU A 106 3.74 4.41 -17.90
CA GLU A 106 4.21 3.09 -17.49
C GLU A 106 3.69 2.72 -16.08
N ALA A 107 3.79 3.64 -15.12
CA ALA A 107 3.28 3.43 -13.77
C ALA A 107 1.78 3.10 -13.75
N LYS A 108 0.99 3.81 -14.54
CA LYS A 108 -0.45 3.53 -14.69
C LYS A 108 -0.70 2.15 -15.29
N TYR A 109 0.01 1.81 -16.35
CA TYR A 109 -0.12 0.51 -17.00
C TYR A 109 0.24 -0.64 -16.05
N GLU A 110 1.29 -0.49 -15.28
CA GLU A 110 1.75 -1.48 -14.29
C GLU A 110 0.90 -1.50 -13.00
N GLY A 111 -0.10 -0.64 -12.89
CA GLY A 111 -1.08 -0.66 -11.81
C GLY A 111 -0.66 0.09 -10.54
N ALA A 112 0.17 1.14 -10.66
CA ALA A 112 0.41 2.05 -9.55
C ALA A 112 -0.90 2.69 -9.08
N TYR A 113 -1.08 2.79 -7.77
CA TYR A 113 -2.24 3.46 -7.19
C TYR A 113 -2.15 4.98 -7.37
N SER A 114 -0.97 5.53 -7.18
CA SER A 114 -0.69 6.95 -7.43
C SER A 114 0.77 7.16 -7.83
N TYR A 115 1.02 8.28 -8.50
CA TYR A 115 2.32 8.74 -8.93
C TYR A 115 2.47 10.20 -8.53
N LEU A 116 3.37 10.48 -7.60
CA LEU A 116 3.50 11.78 -6.95
C LEU A 116 4.85 12.44 -7.23
N ARG A 117 4.79 13.73 -7.52
CA ARG A 117 5.99 14.56 -7.66
C ARG A 117 6.47 15.05 -6.29
N LYS A 118 7.79 15.00 -6.05
CA LYS A 118 8.44 15.70 -4.94
C LYS A 118 8.62 17.20 -5.27
N PRO A 119 8.54 18.12 -4.29
CA PRO A 119 8.28 17.89 -2.86
C PRO A 119 6.83 17.49 -2.59
N LEU A 120 6.62 16.56 -1.66
CA LEU A 120 5.28 16.08 -1.31
C LEU A 120 4.50 17.15 -0.55
N GLN A 121 3.30 17.44 -1.00
CA GLN A 121 2.37 18.26 -0.23
C GLN A 121 1.73 17.38 0.85
N LEU A 122 2.03 17.66 2.11
CA LEU A 122 1.71 16.80 3.24
C LEU A 122 0.23 16.41 3.30
N ARG A 123 -0.67 17.38 3.17
CA ARG A 123 -2.12 17.13 3.23
C ARG A 123 -2.59 16.19 2.12
N GLN A 124 -2.16 16.46 0.88
CA GLN A 124 -2.51 15.64 -0.28
C GLN A 124 -1.95 14.23 -0.14
N PHE A 125 -0.68 14.12 0.28
CA PHE A 125 -0.03 12.84 0.50
C PHE A 125 -0.77 11.97 1.52
N LEU A 126 -1.14 12.52 2.67
CA LEU A 126 -1.88 11.80 3.71
C LEU A 126 -3.28 11.35 3.23
N LEU A 127 -3.97 12.16 2.45
CA LEU A 127 -5.27 11.79 1.88
C LEU A 127 -5.15 10.62 0.90
N ILE A 128 -4.19 10.67 -0.01
CA ILE A 128 -3.94 9.60 -0.98
C ILE A 128 -3.53 8.29 -0.28
N LEU A 129 -2.68 8.39 0.73
CA LEU A 129 -2.22 7.26 1.53
C LEU A 129 -3.39 6.59 2.27
N LYS A 130 -4.22 7.37 2.94
CA LYS A 130 -5.41 6.87 3.64
C LYS A 130 -6.35 6.16 2.68
N ASP A 131 -6.64 6.77 1.54
CA ASP A 131 -7.50 6.22 0.50
C ASP A 131 -6.91 4.90 -0.06
N ALA A 132 -5.61 4.84 -0.33
CA ALA A 132 -4.93 3.64 -0.79
C ALA A 132 -5.04 2.47 0.19
N ILE A 133 -4.86 2.75 1.49
CA ILE A 133 -4.98 1.74 2.55
C ILE A 133 -6.41 1.25 2.68
N GLU A 134 -7.40 2.13 2.65
CA GLU A 134 -8.82 1.75 2.66
C GLU A 134 -9.16 0.83 1.49
N HIS A 135 -8.72 1.17 0.27
CA HIS A 135 -8.92 0.33 -0.92
C HIS A 135 -8.19 -1.02 -0.84
N SER A 136 -7.01 -1.06 -0.24
CA SER A 136 -6.28 -2.32 0.01
C SER A 136 -7.09 -3.27 0.89
N ARG A 137 -7.83 -2.75 1.87
CA ARG A 137 -8.55 -3.52 2.88
C ARG A 137 -10.01 -3.84 2.50
N LEU A 138 -10.70 -2.97 1.76
CA LEU A 138 -12.10 -3.16 1.36
C LEU A 138 -12.32 -4.36 0.43
N ARG A 139 -11.36 -4.69 -0.43
CA ARG A 139 -11.46 -5.86 -1.31
C ARG A 139 -11.50 -7.19 -0.56
N ASP A 140 -10.91 -7.25 0.63
CA ASP A 140 -11.00 -8.43 1.49
C ASP A 140 -12.43 -8.66 2.01
N SER A 141 -13.17 -7.59 2.27
CA SER A 141 -14.55 -7.64 2.75
C SER A 141 -15.53 -8.14 1.68
N CYS A 142 -15.36 -7.72 0.43
CA CYS A 142 -16.23 -8.14 -0.69
C CYS A 142 -16.06 -9.63 -1.07
N GLN A 143 -14.85 -10.16 -1.00
CA GLN A 143 -14.62 -11.58 -1.31
C GLN A 143 -15.18 -12.52 -0.22
N TYR A 144 -15.22 -12.06 1.02
CA TYR A 144 -15.79 -12.85 2.12
C TYR A 144 -17.33 -12.90 2.04
N GLN A 145 -17.98 -11.81 1.67
CA GLN A 145 -19.44 -11.80 1.49
C GLN A 145 -19.89 -12.75 0.35
N GLN A 146 -19.14 -12.80 -0.75
CA GLN A 146 -19.44 -13.74 -1.84
C GLN A 146 -19.21 -15.20 -1.45
N ALA A 147 -18.20 -15.48 -0.60
CA ALA A 147 -17.95 -16.85 -0.12
C ALA A 147 -19.00 -17.35 0.88
N THR A 148 -19.59 -16.45 1.68
CA THR A 148 -20.67 -16.82 2.62
C THR A 148 -22.03 -16.97 1.94
N GLU A 149 -22.30 -16.23 0.87
CA GLU A 149 -23.55 -16.39 0.09
C GLU A 149 -23.58 -17.68 -0.73
N VAL A 150 -22.44 -18.18 -1.19
CA VAL A 150 -22.36 -19.47 -1.91
C VAL A 150 -22.50 -20.67 -0.96
N GLY A 151 -22.19 -20.51 0.34
CA GLY A 151 -22.27 -21.59 1.34
C GLY A 151 -23.66 -21.87 1.92
N VAL A 152 -24.61 -20.95 1.76
CA VAL A 152 -25.97 -21.09 2.34
C VAL A 152 -26.97 -21.71 1.36
N GLY A 153 -26.63 -21.83 0.07
CA GLY A 153 -27.53 -22.28 -0.99
C GLY A 153 -27.72 -23.81 -1.12
N ASN A 154 -27.01 -24.65 -0.37
CA ASN A 154 -27.01 -26.11 -0.56
C ASN A 154 -27.56 -26.93 0.62
N ALA A 155 -28.23 -26.31 1.59
CA ALA A 155 -28.77 -27.05 2.75
C ALA A 155 -30.29 -27.40 2.66
N GLU A 156 -31.00 -27.05 1.60
CA GLU A 156 -32.42 -27.35 1.46
C GLU A 156 -32.77 -28.06 0.13
N ARG A 157 -32.21 -29.21 -0.10
CA ARG A 157 -32.85 -30.25 -0.99
C ARG A 157 -32.40 -31.63 -0.58
N GLY A 158 -33.13 -32.18 0.37
CA GLY A 158 -32.95 -33.56 0.81
C GLY A 158 -34.09 -34.00 1.72
N VAL A 159 -35.28 -34.10 1.19
CA VAL A 159 -36.31 -35.04 1.64
C VAL A 159 -36.96 -35.63 0.43
#